data_20ff18909c49f982b75cf8db6dfb768c
#
_entry.id   20ff18909c49f982b75cf8db6dfb768c
#
_cell.length_a   1.000
_cell.length_b   1.000
_cell.length_c   1.000
_cell.angle_alpha   90.00
_cell.angle_beta   90.00
_cell.angle_gamma   90.00
#
_symmetry.space_group_name_H-M   'P 1'
#
loop_
_entity.id
_entity.type
_entity.pdbx_description
1 polymer ?
#
loop_
_entity_poly.entity_id
_entity_poly.type
_entity_poly.pdbx_seq_one_letter_code
_entity_poly.pdbx_strand_id
1 'polypeptide(L)' 'MGNDVKVNYYEVHVKHHLPGPNRYTWQIHRRDKVLPVNESRVGFPSWQEANEAGKKALEEVSRSKSS' A
#
# COMPACT_ATOMS: atom_id res chain seq x y z
N MET A 1 -3.01 -16.77 16.34
CA MET A 1 -3.72 -15.83 16.68
C MET A 1 -3.15 -14.51 16.64
N GLY A 2 -2.30 -14.09 17.39
CA GLY A 2 -1.82 -12.74 17.38
C GLY A 2 -1.07 -12.36 16.15
N ASN A 3 -0.73 -13.30 15.32
CA ASN A 3 0.03 -12.98 14.16
C ASN A 3 -0.67 -12.11 13.16
N ASP A 4 -1.95 -12.29 13.05
CA ASP A 4 -2.69 -11.57 12.05
C ASP A 4 -2.88 -10.12 12.39
N VAL A 5 -2.65 -9.77 13.62
CA VAL A 5 -2.84 -8.40 14.04
C VAL A 5 -1.95 -7.45 13.26
N LYS A 6 -0.72 -7.86 12.99
CA LYS A 6 0.19 -7.00 12.27
C LYS A 6 -0.28 -6.73 10.86
N VAL A 7 -0.78 -7.73 10.21
CA VAL A 7 -1.24 -7.58 8.85
C VAL A 7 -2.44 -6.66 8.80
N ASN A 8 -3.32 -6.79 9.79
CA ASN A 8 -4.51 -5.96 9.83
C ASN A 8 -4.23 -4.53 10.22
N TYR A 9 -3.07 -4.28 10.75
CA TYR A 9 -2.70 -2.96 11.18
C TYR A 9 -2.46 -2.01 10.02
N TYR A 10 -2.13 -2.57 8.88
CA TYR A 10 -1.83 -1.80 7.68
C TYR A 10 -2.86 -2.09 6.61
N GLU A 11 -3.11 -1.10 5.78
CA GLU A 11 -4.03 -1.26 4.67
C GLU A 11 -3.42 -0.68 3.41
N VAL A 12 -3.73 -1.31 2.29
CA VAL A 12 -3.30 -0.81 1.00
C VAL A 12 -4.46 -0.06 0.37
N HIS A 13 -4.22 1.17 -0.02
CA HIS A 13 -5.22 1.99 -0.69
C HIS A 13 -4.72 2.34 -2.08
N VAL A 14 -5.55 2.15 -3.07
CA VAL A 14 -5.20 2.51 -4.43
C VAL A 14 -5.92 3.80 -4.76
N LYS A 15 -5.17 4.77 -5.25
CA LYS A 15 -5.72 6.07 -5.60
C LYS A 15 -5.74 6.24 -7.09
N HIS A 16 -6.79 6.86 -7.59
CA HIS A 16 -6.94 7.14 -9.00
C HIS A 16 -6.70 8.63 -9.19
N HIS A 17 -5.68 8.95 -9.96
CA HIS A 17 -5.34 10.34 -10.18
C HIS A 17 -5.95 10.84 -11.47
N LEU A 18 -5.52 12.02 -11.89
CA LEU A 18 -6.03 12.62 -13.10
C LEU A 18 -5.77 11.72 -14.29
N PRO A 19 -6.52 11.92 -15.37
CA PRO A 19 -6.36 11.07 -16.56
C PRO A 19 -4.92 11.03 -17.04
N GLY A 20 -4.52 9.89 -17.50
CA GLY A 20 -3.16 9.70 -17.98
C GLY A 20 -2.87 8.24 -18.02
N PRO A 21 -1.77 7.86 -18.65
CA PRO A 21 -1.42 6.44 -18.78
C PRO A 21 -1.10 5.78 -17.45
N ASN A 22 -0.46 6.46 -16.55
CA ASN A 22 -0.10 5.86 -15.27
C ASN A 22 -0.78 6.61 -14.16
N ARG A 23 -2.06 6.42 -14.05
CA ARG A 23 -2.87 7.23 -13.14
C ARG A 23 -3.26 6.56 -11.83
N TYR A 24 -2.80 5.36 -11.59
CA TYR A 24 -3.10 4.67 -10.34
C TYR A 24 -1.85 4.60 -9.49
N THR A 25 -2.01 4.91 -8.20
CA THR A 25 -0.90 4.77 -7.26
C THR A 25 -1.42 4.05 -6.03
N TRP A 26 -0.51 3.50 -5.24
CA TRP A 26 -0.90 2.84 -4.02
C TRP A 26 -0.31 3.58 -2.82
N GLN A 27 -1.00 3.45 -1.70
CA GLN A 27 -0.53 3.98 -0.44
C GLN A 27 -0.74 2.91 0.62
N ILE A 28 0.16 2.85 1.58
CA ILE A 28 0.01 1.96 2.71
C ILE A 28 -0.29 2.83 3.92
N HIS A 29 -1.41 2.54 4.55
CA HIS A 29 -1.85 3.29 5.72
C HIS A 29 -1.82 2.41 6.94
N ARG A 30 -1.39 2.98 8.03
CA ARG A 30 -1.44 2.31 9.32
C ARG A 30 -2.70 2.79 10.00
N ARG A 31 -3.41 1.88 10.64
CA ARG A 31 -4.72 2.21 11.20
C ARG A 31 -4.70 3.33 12.21
N ASP A 32 -3.62 3.44 12.97
CA ASP A 32 -3.54 4.47 14.00
C ASP A 32 -2.86 5.74 13.52
N LYS A 33 -2.63 5.87 12.22
CA LYS A 33 -2.00 7.06 11.67
C LYS A 33 -2.90 7.71 10.64
N VAL A 34 -2.84 9.02 10.58
CA VAL A 34 -3.63 9.76 9.60
C VAL A 34 -2.96 9.76 8.24
N LEU A 35 -1.65 9.90 8.24
CA LEU A 35 -0.91 9.98 6.98
C LEU A 35 -0.40 8.62 6.58
N PRO A 36 -0.23 8.39 5.27
CA PRO A 36 0.30 7.12 4.83
C PRO A 36 1.73 6.92 5.29
N VAL A 37 2.08 5.68 5.58
CA VAL A 37 3.44 5.37 6.00
C VAL A 37 4.32 5.09 4.81
N ASN A 38 3.72 4.79 3.67
CA ASN A 38 4.47 4.55 2.45
C ASN A 38 3.56 4.77 1.27
N GLU A 39 4.13 5.04 0.13
CA GLU A 39 3.34 5.24 -1.08
C GLU A 39 4.21 5.01 -2.30
N SER A 40 3.57 4.73 -3.43
CA SER A 40 4.31 4.46 -4.64
C SER A 40 4.89 5.74 -5.19
N ARG A 41 6.06 5.63 -5.78
CA ARG A 41 6.71 6.78 -6.40
C ARG A 41 6.33 6.92 -7.84
N VAL A 42 5.80 5.86 -8.42
CA VAL A 42 5.42 5.87 -9.82
C VAL A 42 3.96 5.49 -9.92
N GLY A 43 3.36 5.85 -11.04
CA GLY A 43 1.99 5.47 -11.30
C GLY A 43 1.92 4.15 -12.02
N PHE A 44 0.76 3.54 -12.01
CA PHE A 44 0.52 2.25 -12.66
C PHE A 44 -0.62 2.38 -13.64
N PRO A 45 -0.61 1.62 -14.71
CA PRO A 45 -1.63 1.77 -15.74
C PRO A 45 -3.00 1.23 -15.36
N SER A 46 -3.07 0.40 -14.32
CA SER A 46 -4.35 -0.14 -13.91
C SER A 46 -4.44 -0.24 -12.41
N TRP A 47 -5.67 -0.31 -11.91
CA TRP A 47 -5.92 -0.45 -10.49
C TRP A 47 -5.30 -1.74 -9.97
N GLN A 48 -5.43 -2.79 -10.75
CA GLN A 48 -4.94 -4.09 -10.32
C GLN A 48 -3.44 -4.11 -10.14
N GLU A 49 -2.72 -3.49 -11.07
CA GLU A 49 -1.27 -3.46 -10.97
C GLU A 49 -0.83 -2.64 -9.76
N ALA A 50 -1.49 -1.52 -9.53
CA ALA A 50 -1.17 -0.69 -8.39
C ALA A 50 -1.45 -1.44 -7.09
N ASN A 51 -2.56 -2.16 -7.06
CA ASN A 51 -2.94 -2.91 -5.89
C ASN A 51 -1.94 -4.02 -5.57
N GLU A 52 -1.50 -4.72 -6.60
CA GLU A 52 -0.54 -5.79 -6.41
C GLU A 52 0.82 -5.25 -5.95
N ALA A 53 1.23 -4.15 -6.53
CA ALA A 53 2.48 -3.52 -6.11
C ALA A 53 2.38 -3.06 -4.67
N GLY A 54 1.22 -2.54 -4.28
CA GLY A 54 1.00 -2.12 -2.92
C GLY A 54 1.05 -3.28 -1.93
N LYS A 55 0.52 -4.42 -2.34
CA LYS A 55 0.55 -5.60 -1.48
C LYS A 55 1.97 -6.09 -1.25
N LYS A 56 2.78 -6.03 -2.29
CA LYS A 56 4.16 -6.41 -2.16
C LYS A 56 4.89 -5.47 -1.22
N ALA A 57 4.63 -4.19 -1.35
CA ALA A 57 5.24 -3.21 -0.47
C ALA A 57 4.79 -3.42 0.97
N LEU A 58 3.54 -3.80 1.14
CA LEU A 58 3.01 -4.07 2.46
C LEU A 58 3.74 -5.24 3.12
N GLU A 59 4.00 -6.26 2.34
CA GLU A 59 4.75 -7.40 2.86
C GLU A 59 6.12 -6.98 3.34
N GLU A 60 6.77 -6.11 2.59
CA GLU A 60 8.08 -5.67 2.97
C GLU A 60 8.06 -4.82 4.22
N VAL A 61 7.06 -3.98 4.36
CA VAL A 61 6.92 -3.17 5.55
C VAL A 61 6.71 -4.06 6.77
N SER A 62 5.84 -5.05 6.64
CA SER A 62 5.58 -5.98 7.72
C SER A 62 6.82 -6.76 8.10
N ARG A 63 7.54 -7.20 7.11
CA ARG A 63 8.73 -8.00 7.34
C ARG A 63 9.80 -7.19 8.03
N SER A 64 9.97 -5.96 7.62
CA SER A 64 10.95 -5.08 8.23
C SER A 64 10.64 -4.87 9.68
N LYS A 65 9.37 -4.71 9.99
CA LYS A 65 8.98 -4.46 11.35
C LYS A 65 9.19 -5.62 12.26
N SER A 66 9.08 -6.82 11.73
CA SER A 66 9.22 -7.98 12.60
C SER A 66 10.65 -8.32 12.90
N SER A 67 11.59 -7.74 12.26
CA SER A 67 12.98 -8.04 12.63
C SER A 67 13.56 -7.05 13.63
#